data_3323c32970a3ed90a66f62102e4d05c0
#
_entry.id   3323c32970a3ed90a66f62102e4d05c0
#
_cell.length_a   1.000
_cell.length_b   1.000
_cell.length_c   1.000
_cell.angle_alpha   90.00
_cell.angle_beta   90.00
_cell.angle_gamma   90.00
#
_symmetry.space_group_name_H-M   'P 1'
#
loop_
_entity.id
_entity.type
_entity.pdbx_description
1 polymer ?
#
loop_
_entity_poly.entity_id
_entity_poly.type
_entity_poly.pdbx_seq_one_letter_code
_entity_poly.pdbx_strand_id
1 'polypeptide(L)'
;MKKVKNISLILLVLALLIIGSSSIVVTNENEYSLIRQFGKVDHVVSSAGVTFKIPFVQSVDKLPKEILLYDLSSSDVITSDKKTMICDSYILWQINDPLKFAQTLNSSISNAESRLDTIVYNSTKNIISSTTPVSYTHLRAHETVLDL
;
A
#
# COMPACT_ATOMS: atom_id res chain seq x y z
N MET A 1 -45.59 15.93 29.56
CA MET A 1 -45.31 14.59 28.97
C MET A 1 -45.25 14.58 27.43
N LYS A 2 -46.14 15.26 26.68
CA LYS A 2 -46.09 15.31 25.20
C LYS A 2 -44.83 15.96 24.62
N LYS A 3 -44.31 17.04 25.22
CA LYS A 3 -43.07 17.73 24.74
C LYS A 3 -41.82 16.86 24.86
N VAL A 4 -41.69 16.07 25.93
CA VAL A 4 -40.54 15.14 26.11
C VAL A 4 -40.59 14.00 25.10
N LYS A 5 -41.79 13.47 24.78
CA LYS A 5 -41.96 12.45 23.74
C LYS A 5 -41.57 12.96 22.36
N ASN A 6 -41.89 14.21 22.02
CA ASN A 6 -41.52 14.82 20.75
C ASN A 6 -40.00 15.07 20.64
N ILE A 7 -39.35 15.49 21.72
CA ILE A 7 -37.89 15.67 21.77
C ILE A 7 -37.19 14.33 21.63
N SER A 8 -37.66 13.27 22.30
CA SER A 8 -37.10 11.92 22.16
C SER A 8 -37.27 11.37 20.76
N LEU A 9 -38.41 11.64 20.11
CA LEU A 9 -38.61 11.22 18.71
C LEU A 9 -37.67 11.93 17.74
N ILE A 10 -37.47 13.24 17.92
CA ILE A 10 -36.53 14.02 17.09
C ILE A 10 -35.12 13.52 17.27
N LEU A 11 -34.68 13.21 18.49
CA LEU A 11 -33.37 12.68 18.81
C LEU A 11 -33.16 11.30 18.19
N LEU A 12 -34.17 10.45 18.18
CA LEU A 12 -34.15 9.13 17.57
C LEU A 12 -34.06 9.23 16.04
N VAL A 13 -34.81 10.12 15.40
CA VAL A 13 -34.73 10.35 13.95
C VAL A 13 -33.36 10.92 13.56
N LEU A 14 -32.81 11.83 14.34
CA LEU A 14 -31.48 12.40 14.11
C LEU A 14 -30.39 11.31 14.22
N ALA A 15 -30.47 10.43 15.23
CA ALA A 15 -29.57 9.30 15.39
C ALA A 15 -29.64 8.35 14.21
N LEU A 16 -30.85 8.05 13.71
CA LEU A 16 -31.07 7.18 12.54
C LEU A 16 -30.50 7.80 11.26
N LEU A 17 -30.60 9.11 11.08
CA LEU A 17 -29.99 9.82 9.95
C LEU A 17 -28.45 9.80 10.00
N ILE A 18 -27.85 9.97 11.19
CA ILE A 18 -26.39 9.91 11.36
C ILE A 18 -25.88 8.49 11.05
N ILE A 19 -26.57 7.45 11.54
CA ILE A 19 -26.21 6.04 11.28
C ILE A 19 -26.34 5.74 9.79
N GLY A 20 -27.40 6.19 9.14
CA GLY A 20 -27.63 6.00 7.70
C GLY A 20 -26.55 6.65 6.84
N SER A 21 -26.17 7.88 7.14
CA SER A 21 -25.11 8.59 6.39
C SER A 21 -23.73 7.97 6.61
N SER A 22 -23.44 7.44 7.79
CA SER A 22 -22.18 6.76 8.11
C SER A 22 -22.06 5.34 7.52
N SER A 23 -23.16 4.81 6.96
CA SER A 23 -23.19 3.46 6.37
C SER A 23 -22.70 3.43 4.92
N ILE A 24 -22.57 4.56 4.25
CA ILE A 24 -22.24 4.65 2.84
C ILE A 24 -20.72 4.68 2.67
N VAL A 25 -20.20 3.77 1.83
CA VAL A 25 -18.78 3.73 1.40
C VAL A 25 -18.72 3.93 -0.10
N VAL A 26 -17.99 4.95 -0.54
CA VAL A 26 -17.71 5.22 -1.95
C VAL A 26 -16.33 4.69 -2.26
N THR A 27 -16.25 3.79 -3.26
CA THR A 27 -15.00 3.23 -3.80
C THR A 27 -14.76 3.85 -5.16
N ASN A 28 -13.55 4.40 -5.37
CA ASN A 28 -13.12 4.95 -6.65
C ASN A 28 -12.50 3.84 -7.54
N GLU A 29 -12.33 4.11 -8.84
CA GLU A 29 -11.74 3.15 -9.77
C GLU A 29 -10.28 2.79 -9.45
N ASN A 30 -9.54 3.76 -8.88
CA ASN A 30 -8.11 3.63 -8.59
C ASN A 30 -7.82 3.10 -7.18
N GLU A 31 -8.84 2.59 -6.48
CA GLU A 31 -8.66 2.07 -5.12
C GLU A 31 -9.42 0.76 -4.90
N TYR A 32 -8.89 -0.06 -4.00
CA TYR A 32 -9.59 -1.17 -3.40
C TYR A 32 -10.17 -0.71 -2.07
N SER A 33 -11.43 -1.03 -1.78
CA SER A 33 -12.01 -0.85 -0.46
C SER A 33 -12.13 -2.20 0.24
N LEU A 34 -11.38 -2.36 1.32
CA LEU A 34 -11.43 -3.56 2.15
C LEU A 34 -12.34 -3.29 3.34
N ILE A 35 -13.41 -4.04 3.43
CA ILE A 35 -14.32 -3.96 4.56
C ILE A 35 -13.86 -4.98 5.60
N ARG A 36 -13.51 -4.47 6.78
CA ARG A 36 -13.07 -5.28 7.92
C ARG A 36 -14.17 -5.34 8.96
N GLN A 37 -14.35 -6.51 9.54
CA GLN A 37 -15.22 -6.74 10.69
C GLN A 37 -14.39 -7.36 11.81
N PHE A 38 -14.35 -6.69 12.97
CA PHE A 38 -13.54 -7.13 14.12
C PHE A 38 -12.08 -7.45 13.79
N GLY A 39 -11.46 -6.64 12.92
CA GLY A 39 -10.05 -6.81 12.51
C GLY A 39 -9.80 -7.83 11.39
N LYS A 40 -10.79 -8.64 11.03
CA LYS A 40 -10.72 -9.54 9.87
C LYS A 40 -11.25 -8.86 8.61
N VAL A 41 -10.61 -9.10 7.47
CA VAL A 41 -11.15 -8.68 6.16
C VAL A 41 -12.34 -9.58 5.84
N ASP A 42 -13.51 -8.98 5.74
CA ASP A 42 -14.77 -9.66 5.41
C ASP A 42 -14.89 -9.80 3.89
N HIS A 43 -14.79 -8.67 3.17
CA HIS A 43 -14.77 -8.69 1.72
C HIS A 43 -13.98 -7.51 1.14
N VAL A 44 -13.59 -7.67 -0.14
CA VAL A 44 -12.83 -6.68 -0.90
C VAL A 44 -13.70 -6.17 -2.05
N VAL A 45 -13.88 -4.86 -2.11
CA VAL A 45 -14.57 -4.18 -3.21
C VAL A 45 -13.54 -3.67 -4.19
N SER A 46 -13.52 -4.26 -5.38
CA SER A 46 -12.58 -3.92 -6.46
C SER A 46 -13.19 -3.02 -7.53
N SER A 47 -14.51 -2.92 -7.60
CA SER A 47 -15.22 -2.10 -8.57
C SER A 47 -15.58 -0.75 -7.97
N ALA A 48 -15.50 0.31 -8.80
CA ALA A 48 -16.02 1.61 -8.41
C ALA A 48 -17.52 1.55 -8.16
N GLY A 49 -17.97 2.24 -7.14
CA GLY A 49 -19.39 2.29 -6.80
C GLY A 49 -19.64 2.61 -5.33
N VAL A 50 -20.89 2.43 -4.96
CA VAL A 50 -21.36 2.67 -3.60
C VAL A 50 -21.63 1.32 -2.95
N THR A 51 -21.01 1.10 -1.79
CA THR A 51 -21.18 -0.09 -0.97
C THR A 51 -21.69 0.31 0.42
N PHE A 52 -22.44 -0.54 1.06
CA PHE A 52 -22.93 -0.30 2.40
C PHE A 52 -22.08 -1.04 3.43
N LYS A 53 -21.77 -0.38 4.52
CA LYS A 53 -21.12 -0.97 5.69
C LYS A 53 -22.00 -0.82 6.92
N ILE A 54 -21.79 -1.67 7.90
CA ILE A 54 -22.43 -1.54 9.23
C ILE A 54 -21.57 -0.59 10.06
N PRO A 55 -22.05 0.62 10.36
CA PRO A 55 -21.31 1.58 11.19
C PRO A 55 -21.05 0.96 12.58
N PHE A 56 -19.96 1.37 13.21
CA PHE A 56 -19.46 0.89 14.52
C PHE A 56 -18.91 -0.53 14.56
N VAL A 57 -19.31 -1.43 13.64
CA VAL A 57 -18.86 -2.83 13.58
C VAL A 57 -17.83 -3.04 12.49
N GLN A 58 -17.99 -2.36 11.36
CA GLN A 58 -17.13 -2.50 10.19
C GLN A 58 -16.28 -1.24 9.97
N SER A 59 -14.99 -1.44 9.75
CA SER A 59 -14.05 -0.42 9.28
C SER A 59 -13.73 -0.63 7.80
N VAL A 60 -13.31 0.42 7.12
CA VAL A 60 -12.93 0.37 5.72
C VAL A 60 -11.50 0.86 5.57
N ASP A 61 -10.65 0.02 5.00
CA ASP A 61 -9.31 0.38 4.57
C ASP A 61 -9.31 0.57 3.06
N LYS A 62 -8.65 1.62 2.59
CA LYS A 62 -8.49 1.92 1.18
C LYS A 62 -7.05 1.63 0.75
N LEU A 63 -6.88 0.87 -0.32
CA LEU A 63 -5.59 0.56 -0.91
C LEU A 63 -5.54 1.03 -2.36
N PRO A 64 -4.46 1.67 -2.81
CA PRO A 64 -4.31 2.12 -4.19
C PRO A 64 -4.16 0.93 -5.14
N LYS A 65 -4.73 1.05 -6.34
CA LYS A 65 -4.54 0.12 -7.47
C LYS A 65 -3.41 0.54 -8.39
N GLU A 66 -3.02 1.78 -8.30
CA GLU A 66 -1.98 2.36 -9.14
C GLU A 66 -0.58 1.87 -8.76
N ILE A 67 0.36 2.06 -9.68
CA ILE A 67 1.76 1.77 -9.44
C ILE A 67 2.31 2.82 -8.48
N LEU A 68 2.88 2.36 -7.38
CA LEU A 68 3.51 3.19 -6.36
C LEU A 68 5.01 3.26 -6.62
N LEU A 69 5.56 4.46 -6.48
CA LEU A 69 7.00 4.70 -6.48
C LEU A 69 7.48 4.73 -5.03
N TYR A 70 8.48 3.94 -4.74
CA TYR A 70 9.22 3.99 -3.48
C TYR A 70 10.69 4.27 -3.76
N ASP A 71 11.18 5.38 -3.22
CA ASP A 71 12.57 5.81 -3.33
C ASP A 71 13.36 5.25 -2.12
N LEU A 72 14.38 4.43 -2.41
CA LEU A 72 15.20 3.84 -1.37
C LEU A 72 16.28 4.85 -0.94
N SER A 73 16.59 4.86 0.34
CA SER A 73 17.72 5.62 0.83
C SER A 73 19.01 5.14 0.18
N SER A 74 19.83 6.09 -0.30
CA SER A 74 21.15 5.77 -0.85
C SER A 74 21.98 5.00 0.17
N SER A 75 22.65 3.95 -0.26
CA SER A 75 23.42 3.07 0.61
C SER A 75 24.84 2.85 0.09
N ASP A 76 25.79 2.79 1.03
CA ASP A 76 27.17 2.45 0.74
C ASP A 76 27.35 0.94 0.69
N VAL A 77 27.83 0.43 -0.43
CA VAL A 77 28.11 -0.99 -0.63
C VAL A 77 29.57 -1.19 -1.01
N ILE A 78 30.23 -2.17 -0.35
CA ILE A 78 31.61 -2.51 -0.63
C ILE A 78 31.65 -3.61 -1.69
N THR A 79 32.37 -3.35 -2.76
CA THR A 79 32.58 -4.29 -3.89
C THR A 79 33.62 -5.36 -3.54
N SER A 80 33.77 -6.38 -4.40
CA SER A 80 34.74 -7.48 -4.22
C SER A 80 36.20 -7.01 -4.18
N ASP A 81 36.54 -5.89 -4.83
CA ASP A 81 37.87 -5.25 -4.83
C ASP A 81 38.05 -4.20 -3.72
N LYS A 82 37.16 -4.24 -2.69
CA LYS A 82 37.19 -3.37 -1.49
C LYS A 82 37.00 -1.87 -1.78
N LYS A 83 36.32 -1.53 -2.86
CA LYS A 83 35.92 -0.14 -3.15
C LYS A 83 34.50 0.11 -2.65
N THR A 84 34.27 1.30 -2.12
CA THR A 84 32.92 1.73 -1.71
C THR A 84 32.19 2.31 -2.90
N MET A 85 30.97 1.84 -3.15
CA MET A 85 30.04 2.39 -4.15
C MET A 85 28.79 2.89 -3.42
N ILE A 86 28.32 4.06 -3.83
CA ILE A 86 27.03 4.60 -3.40
C ILE A 86 25.97 4.09 -4.38
N CYS A 87 25.00 3.36 -3.87
CA CYS A 87 23.83 2.90 -4.62
C CYS A 87 22.64 3.75 -4.30
N ASP A 88 22.05 4.30 -5.36
CA ASP A 88 20.79 5.02 -5.33
C ASP A 88 19.81 4.27 -6.25
N SER A 89 18.61 3.96 -5.74
CA SER A 89 17.65 3.13 -6.45
C SER A 89 16.21 3.43 -6.02
N TYR A 90 15.29 3.17 -6.91
CA TYR A 90 13.85 3.27 -6.64
C TYR A 90 13.14 1.99 -7.07
N ILE A 91 11.97 1.75 -6.50
CA ILE A 91 11.12 0.60 -6.79
C ILE A 91 9.78 1.09 -7.29
N LEU A 92 9.33 0.49 -8.39
CA LEU A 92 7.95 0.58 -8.83
C LEU A 92 7.23 -0.70 -8.40
N TRP A 93 6.15 -0.58 -7.66
CA TRP A 93 5.41 -1.73 -7.15
C TRP A 93 3.90 -1.47 -7.14
N GLN A 94 3.13 -2.54 -7.15
CA GLN A 94 1.67 -2.48 -7.21
C GLN A 94 1.06 -3.58 -6.35
N ILE A 95 -0.11 -3.29 -5.78
CA ILE A 95 -0.89 -4.27 -5.02
C ILE A 95 -1.75 -5.07 -6.00
N ASN A 96 -1.37 -6.32 -6.24
CA ASN A 96 -2.12 -7.22 -7.12
C ASN A 96 -3.22 -7.99 -6.37
N ASP A 97 -2.95 -8.41 -5.15
CA ASP A 97 -3.90 -9.14 -4.30
C ASP A 97 -4.12 -8.36 -2.99
N PRO A 98 -5.17 -7.53 -2.91
CA PRO A 98 -5.43 -6.70 -1.74
C PRO A 98 -5.79 -7.52 -0.50
N LEU A 99 -6.36 -8.74 -0.64
CA LEU A 99 -6.69 -9.60 0.48
C LEU A 99 -5.42 -10.14 1.15
N LYS A 100 -4.49 -10.69 0.36
CA LYS A 100 -3.19 -11.16 0.89
C LYS A 100 -2.38 -10.01 1.46
N PHE A 101 -2.38 -8.86 0.80
CA PHE A 101 -1.72 -7.66 1.29
C PHE A 101 -2.24 -7.26 2.67
N ALA A 102 -3.55 -7.23 2.86
CA ALA A 102 -4.17 -6.89 4.13
C ALA A 102 -3.85 -7.92 5.23
N GLN A 103 -3.81 -9.20 4.90
CA GLN A 103 -3.51 -10.27 5.87
C GLN A 103 -2.04 -10.29 6.31
N THR A 104 -1.10 -10.02 5.38
CA THR A 104 0.35 -10.10 5.64
C THR A 104 0.95 -8.80 6.16
N LEU A 105 0.43 -7.66 5.70
CA LEU A 105 0.97 -6.32 5.96
C LEU A 105 0.00 -5.42 6.71
N ASN A 106 -1.15 -5.96 7.12
CA ASN A 106 -2.20 -5.26 7.85
C ASN A 106 -2.71 -3.98 7.12
N SER A 107 -2.82 -4.03 5.79
CA SER A 107 -3.18 -2.91 4.90
C SER A 107 -2.24 -1.68 5.01
N SER A 108 -1.03 -1.85 5.54
CA SER A 108 -0.07 -0.77 5.72
C SER A 108 0.91 -0.72 4.55
N ILE A 109 0.89 0.38 3.80
CA ILE A 109 1.84 0.67 2.73
C ILE A 109 3.26 0.79 3.30
N SER A 110 3.42 1.48 4.43
CA SER A 110 4.71 1.64 5.09
C SER A 110 5.35 0.29 5.51
N ASN A 111 4.54 -0.68 5.93
CA ASN A 111 5.05 -2.03 6.23
C ASN A 111 5.53 -2.75 4.95
N ALA A 112 4.85 -2.52 3.81
CA ALA A 112 5.28 -3.05 2.52
C ALA A 112 6.61 -2.42 2.09
N GLU A 113 6.72 -1.11 2.14
CA GLU A 113 7.92 -0.35 1.79
C GLU A 113 9.12 -0.77 2.65
N SER A 114 8.95 -0.90 3.95
CA SER A 114 10.02 -1.37 4.85
C SER A 114 10.51 -2.79 4.51
N ARG A 115 9.61 -3.67 4.06
CA ARG A 115 10.02 -5.01 3.60
C ARG A 115 10.71 -4.96 2.24
N LEU A 116 10.21 -4.13 1.32
CA LEU A 116 10.83 -3.93 0.02
C LEU A 116 12.24 -3.36 0.17
N ASP A 117 12.41 -2.35 1.03
CA ASP A 117 13.71 -1.77 1.37
C ASP A 117 14.71 -2.85 1.80
N THR A 118 14.33 -3.67 2.77
CA THR A 118 15.18 -4.77 3.27
C THR A 118 15.55 -5.78 2.18
N ILE A 119 14.58 -6.19 1.35
CA ILE A 119 14.79 -7.19 0.30
C ILE A 119 15.72 -6.63 -0.78
N VAL A 120 15.44 -5.42 -1.25
CA VAL A 120 16.21 -4.78 -2.33
C VAL A 120 17.61 -4.43 -1.86
N TYR A 121 17.76 -3.87 -0.65
CA TYR A 121 19.06 -3.60 -0.07
C TYR A 121 19.94 -4.86 0.00
N ASN A 122 19.41 -5.96 0.55
CA ASN A 122 20.15 -7.21 0.66
C ASN A 122 20.49 -7.81 -0.73
N SER A 123 19.56 -7.77 -1.68
CA SER A 123 19.78 -8.26 -3.02
C SER A 123 20.85 -7.44 -3.75
N THR A 124 20.76 -6.13 -3.71
CA THR A 124 21.73 -5.19 -4.30
C THR A 124 23.11 -5.37 -3.69
N LYS A 125 23.17 -5.44 -2.36
CA LYS A 125 24.41 -5.69 -1.64
C LYS A 125 25.07 -7.01 -2.06
N ASN A 126 24.31 -8.09 -2.16
CA ASN A 126 24.84 -9.40 -2.57
C ASN A 126 25.39 -9.37 -4.00
N ILE A 127 24.69 -8.73 -4.94
CA ILE A 127 25.12 -8.61 -6.32
C ILE A 127 26.40 -7.76 -6.41
N ILE A 128 26.40 -6.59 -5.79
CA ILE A 128 27.53 -5.65 -5.86
C ILE A 128 28.77 -6.20 -5.14
N SER A 129 28.62 -6.83 -3.99
CA SER A 129 29.74 -7.40 -3.25
C SER A 129 30.40 -8.59 -3.94
N SER A 130 29.68 -9.27 -4.85
CA SER A 130 30.21 -10.37 -5.65
C SER A 130 30.85 -9.92 -6.97
N THR A 131 30.72 -8.66 -7.36
CA THR A 131 31.11 -8.14 -8.67
C THR A 131 32.14 -7.03 -8.54
N THR A 132 32.99 -6.83 -9.55
CA THR A 132 33.94 -5.70 -9.61
C THR A 132 33.31 -4.51 -10.34
N PRO A 133 33.66 -3.25 -10.02
CA PRO A 133 33.15 -2.05 -10.69
C PRO A 133 33.34 -2.04 -12.21
N VAL A 134 34.42 -2.66 -12.68
CA VAL A 134 34.72 -2.78 -14.12
C VAL A 134 33.66 -3.61 -14.87
N SER A 135 33.09 -4.61 -14.20
CA SER A 135 32.04 -5.45 -14.77
C SER A 135 30.75 -4.69 -15.05
N TYR A 136 30.40 -3.73 -14.18
CA TYR A 136 29.20 -2.89 -14.37
C TYR A 136 29.34 -1.90 -15.53
N THR A 137 30.53 -1.32 -15.72
CA THR A 137 30.77 -0.40 -16.85
C THR A 137 30.67 -1.12 -18.20
N HIS A 138 31.09 -2.38 -18.27
CA HIS A 138 30.98 -3.16 -19.51
C HIS A 138 29.55 -3.61 -19.82
N LEU A 139 28.74 -3.95 -18.82
CA LEU A 139 27.33 -4.29 -19.01
C LEU A 139 26.54 -3.09 -19.54
N ARG A 140 26.75 -1.91 -18.98
CA ARG A 140 26.07 -0.67 -19.41
C ARG A 140 26.48 -0.24 -20.83
N ALA A 141 27.73 -0.46 -21.21
CA ALA A 141 28.19 -0.18 -22.57
C ALA A 141 27.55 -1.11 -23.61
N HIS A 142 27.14 -2.32 -23.23
CA HIS A 142 26.47 -3.25 -24.13
C HIS A 142 24.97 -2.94 -24.31
N GLU A 143 24.30 -2.40 -23.30
CA GLU A 143 22.89 -2.00 -23.40
C GLU A 143 22.70 -0.77 -24.28
N THR A 144 23.65 0.17 -24.30
CA THR A 144 23.57 1.38 -25.14
C THR A 144 23.84 1.12 -26.63
N VAL A 145 24.34 -0.04 -27.01
CA VAL A 145 24.61 -0.41 -28.43
C VAL A 145 23.38 -1.08 -29.09
N LEU A 146 22.39 -1.53 -28.32
CA LEU A 146 21.18 -2.19 -28.83
C LEU A 146 20.03 -1.22 -29.14
N ASP A 147 20.15 0.07 -28.79
CA ASP A 147 19.13 1.10 -29.04
C ASP A 147 19.46 2.01 -30.27
N LEU A 148 20.29 1.54 -31.19
CA LEU A 148 20.56 2.11 -32.52
C LEU A 148 20.15 1.11 -33.62
#